data_67ad0328e75e4c78eb5bc95dd95b744d
#
_entry.id   67ad0328e75e4c78eb5bc95dd95b744d
#
_cell.length_a   1.000
_cell.length_b   1.000
_cell.length_c   1.000
_cell.angle_alpha   90.00
_cell.angle_beta   90.00
_cell.angle_gamma   90.00
#
_symmetry.space_group_name_H-M   'P 1'
#
loop_
_entity.id
_entity.type
_entity.pdbx_description
1 polymer ?
#
loop_
_entity_poly.entity_id
_entity_poly.type
_entity_poly.pdbx_seq_one_letter_code
_entity_poly.pdbx_strand_id
1 'polypeptide(L)'
;TDEENHDLALGYIANAYGTDEKAESEALRLREAWTSHPDHTILKAMVAERAIFFVLLPFIRANGDAGMRTVSADISRDEQIHVAANSIVCRELGLTVSPSLDKLRKATINWVMQPLGINTTDKYLDKKFWLDSSDRLMYEGKAPELSATKSARMPAFFEHSNVNLPQYA
;
A
#
# COMPACT_ATOMS: atom_id res chain seq x y z
N THR A 1 -2.94 10.69 -16.23
CA THR A 1 -3.64 10.67 -14.93
C THR A 1 -2.69 10.17 -13.84
N ASP A 2 -3.01 10.40 -12.56
CA ASP A 2 -2.18 9.95 -11.44
C ASP A 2 -2.03 8.43 -11.47
N GLU A 3 -3.12 7.71 -11.74
CA GLU A 3 -3.12 6.25 -11.84
C GLU A 3 -2.19 5.70 -12.93
N GLU A 4 -2.13 6.37 -14.09
CA GLU A 4 -1.19 5.98 -15.16
C GLU A 4 0.27 6.21 -14.74
N ASN A 5 0.53 7.28 -14.00
CA ASN A 5 1.86 7.57 -13.46
C ASN A 5 2.25 6.56 -12.35
N HIS A 6 1.30 6.18 -11.48
CA HIS A 6 1.51 5.16 -10.46
C HIS A 6 1.81 3.80 -11.07
N ASP A 7 1.04 3.38 -12.08
CA ASP A 7 1.26 2.12 -12.80
C ASP A 7 2.63 2.10 -13.48
N LEU A 8 3.01 3.19 -14.15
CA LEU A 8 4.31 3.33 -14.78
C LEU A 8 5.46 3.24 -13.77
N ALA A 9 5.35 3.95 -12.64
CA ALA A 9 6.39 3.96 -11.60
C ALA A 9 6.54 2.59 -10.93
N LEU A 10 5.44 1.91 -10.62
CA LEU A 10 5.46 0.54 -10.09
C LEU A 10 5.96 -0.46 -11.12
N GLY A 11 5.67 -0.25 -12.41
CA GLY A 11 6.20 -1.04 -13.52
C GLY A 11 7.73 -0.97 -13.61
N TYR A 12 8.32 0.21 -13.42
CA TYR A 12 9.78 0.34 -13.34
C TYR A 12 10.38 -0.44 -12.18
N ILE A 13 9.72 -0.43 -11.02
CA ILE A 13 10.16 -1.22 -9.85
C ILE A 13 10.08 -2.71 -10.16
N ALA A 14 8.95 -3.18 -10.69
CA ALA A 14 8.77 -4.58 -11.06
C ALA A 14 9.81 -5.05 -12.08
N ASN A 15 10.11 -4.24 -13.09
CA ASN A 15 11.15 -4.53 -14.08
C ASN A 15 12.56 -4.60 -13.47
N ALA A 16 12.86 -3.76 -12.49
CA ALA A 16 14.17 -3.73 -11.84
C ALA A 16 14.40 -4.94 -10.92
N TYR A 17 13.39 -5.40 -10.23
CA TYR A 17 13.48 -6.51 -9.27
C TYR A 17 13.10 -7.87 -9.86
N GLY A 18 12.41 -7.85 -10.99
CA GLY A 18 11.80 -9.03 -11.57
C GLY A 18 10.48 -9.41 -10.89
N THR A 19 9.79 -10.38 -11.48
CA THR A 19 8.52 -10.90 -11.01
C THR A 19 8.58 -12.42 -10.91
N ASP A 20 7.73 -12.98 -10.06
CA ASP A 20 7.57 -14.42 -9.88
C ASP A 20 6.24 -14.86 -10.53
N GLU A 21 6.29 -15.81 -11.47
CA GLU A 21 5.11 -16.25 -12.22
C GLU A 21 3.96 -16.75 -11.33
N LYS A 22 4.30 -17.39 -10.21
CA LYS A 22 3.28 -17.87 -9.27
C LYS A 22 2.63 -16.69 -8.54
N ALA A 23 3.43 -15.70 -8.14
CA ALA A 23 2.92 -14.48 -7.51
C ALA A 23 2.07 -13.67 -8.48
N GLU A 24 2.47 -13.56 -9.75
CA GLU A 24 1.68 -12.90 -10.79
C GLU A 24 0.32 -13.62 -11.02
N SER A 25 0.33 -14.94 -11.13
CA SER A 25 -0.89 -15.72 -11.30
C SER A 25 -1.86 -15.51 -10.13
N GLU A 26 -1.35 -15.49 -8.90
CA GLU A 26 -2.18 -15.26 -7.72
C GLU A 26 -2.68 -13.80 -7.63
N ALA A 27 -1.86 -12.83 -8.03
CA ALA A 27 -2.27 -11.42 -8.13
C ALA A 27 -3.41 -11.24 -9.15
N LEU A 28 -3.33 -11.88 -10.31
CA LEU A 28 -4.40 -11.87 -11.30
C LEU A 28 -5.70 -12.48 -10.76
N ARG A 29 -5.61 -13.59 -10.04
CA ARG A 29 -6.76 -14.22 -9.38
C ARG A 29 -7.40 -13.30 -8.33
N LEU A 30 -6.61 -12.62 -7.53
CA LEU A 30 -7.11 -11.62 -6.58
C LEU A 30 -7.75 -10.43 -7.29
N ARG A 31 -7.12 -9.90 -8.34
CA ARG A 31 -7.68 -8.84 -9.17
C ARG A 31 -9.06 -9.22 -9.71
N GLU A 32 -9.21 -10.42 -10.24
CA GLU A 32 -10.50 -10.92 -10.71
C GLU A 32 -11.53 -10.99 -9.58
N ALA A 33 -11.15 -11.48 -8.40
CA ALA A 33 -12.03 -11.51 -7.23
C ALA A 33 -12.49 -10.10 -6.82
N TRP A 34 -11.61 -9.09 -6.87
CA TRP A 34 -11.97 -7.71 -6.60
C TRP A 34 -12.88 -7.12 -7.68
N THR A 35 -12.58 -7.33 -8.96
CA THR A 35 -13.36 -6.75 -10.06
C THR A 35 -14.75 -7.37 -10.14
N SER A 36 -14.88 -8.68 -9.94
CA SER A 36 -16.16 -9.41 -9.96
C SER A 36 -16.97 -9.29 -8.67
N HIS A 37 -16.41 -8.74 -7.59
CA HIS A 37 -17.14 -8.59 -6.32
C HIS A 37 -18.38 -7.71 -6.50
N PRO A 38 -19.55 -8.09 -5.94
CA PRO A 38 -20.83 -7.41 -6.19
C PRO A 38 -20.96 -6.03 -5.54
N ASP A 39 -20.13 -5.71 -4.55
CA ASP A 39 -20.19 -4.39 -3.89
C ASP A 39 -19.87 -3.26 -4.88
N HIS A 40 -20.40 -2.07 -4.59
CA HIS A 40 -20.26 -0.90 -5.42
C HIS A 40 -18.79 -0.56 -5.71
N THR A 41 -18.47 -0.19 -6.94
CA THR A 41 -17.08 0.04 -7.39
C THR A 41 -16.35 1.08 -6.53
N ILE A 42 -17.01 2.19 -6.17
CA ILE A 42 -16.42 3.22 -5.30
C ILE A 42 -16.12 2.67 -3.90
N LEU A 43 -16.98 1.79 -3.38
CA LEU A 43 -16.76 1.15 -2.10
C LEU A 43 -15.55 0.20 -2.15
N LYS A 44 -15.42 -0.57 -3.24
CA LYS A 44 -14.26 -1.42 -3.47
C LYS A 44 -12.96 -0.60 -3.56
N ALA A 45 -12.98 0.50 -4.30
CA ALA A 45 -11.84 1.41 -4.40
C ALA A 45 -11.46 1.97 -3.03
N MET A 46 -12.43 2.51 -2.28
CA MET A 46 -12.19 3.05 -0.94
C MET A 46 -11.56 2.02 0.00
N VAL A 47 -12.01 0.77 -0.03
CA VAL A 47 -11.44 -0.31 0.81
C VAL A 47 -10.02 -0.66 0.37
N ALA A 48 -9.78 -0.79 -0.94
CA ALA A 48 -8.46 -1.11 -1.48
C ALA A 48 -7.44 0.00 -1.17
N GLU A 49 -7.77 1.24 -1.45
CA GLU A 49 -6.90 2.39 -1.20
C GLU A 49 -6.62 2.55 0.31
N ARG A 50 -7.67 2.56 1.13
CA ARG A 50 -7.56 2.82 2.57
C ARG A 50 -6.82 1.74 3.33
N ALA A 51 -7.14 0.47 3.09
CA ALA A 51 -6.73 -0.64 3.95
C ALA A 51 -5.77 -1.64 3.30
N ILE A 52 -5.42 -1.43 2.03
CA ILE A 52 -4.38 -2.17 1.33
C ILE A 52 -3.26 -1.23 0.91
N PHE A 53 -3.50 -0.22 0.09
CA PHE A 53 -2.44 0.66 -0.39
C PHE A 53 -1.79 1.46 0.75
N PHE A 54 -2.57 2.00 1.69
CA PHE A 54 -2.03 2.68 2.88
C PHE A 54 -1.38 1.73 3.91
N VAL A 55 -1.28 0.45 3.61
CA VAL A 55 -0.40 -0.52 4.29
C VAL A 55 0.82 -0.85 3.43
N LEU A 56 0.62 -1.10 2.12
CA LEU A 56 1.71 -1.44 1.20
C LEU A 56 2.71 -0.30 1.00
N LEU A 57 2.22 0.92 0.84
CA LEU A 57 3.08 2.08 0.66
C LEU A 57 3.98 2.34 1.90
N PRO A 58 3.48 2.33 3.15
CA PRO A 58 4.34 2.32 4.33
C PRO A 58 5.29 1.13 4.42
N PHE A 59 4.87 -0.07 3.99
CA PHE A 59 5.74 -1.24 3.94
C PHE A 59 6.93 -1.01 3.01
N ILE A 60 6.68 -0.50 1.81
CA ILE A 60 7.72 -0.15 0.83
C ILE A 60 8.63 0.96 1.40
N ARG A 61 8.08 1.96 2.09
CA ARG A 61 8.88 3.01 2.73
C ARG A 61 9.79 2.48 3.83
N ALA A 62 9.33 1.51 4.61
CA ALA A 62 10.10 0.94 5.69
C ALA A 62 11.23 0.00 5.21
N ASN A 63 10.97 -0.76 4.14
CA ASN A 63 11.82 -1.87 3.73
C ASN A 63 12.48 -1.69 2.35
N GLY A 64 12.00 -0.75 1.53
CA GLY A 64 12.52 -0.50 0.18
C GLY A 64 13.82 0.30 0.15
N ASP A 65 14.47 0.30 -1.00
CA ASP A 65 15.60 1.20 -1.29
C ASP A 65 15.14 2.67 -1.48
N ALA A 66 16.07 3.57 -1.76
CA ALA A 66 15.79 5.00 -1.91
C ALA A 66 14.78 5.29 -3.03
N GLY A 67 14.86 4.58 -4.17
CA GLY A 67 13.92 4.71 -5.28
C GLY A 67 12.51 4.29 -4.90
N MET A 68 12.38 3.10 -4.34
CA MET A 68 11.09 2.56 -3.86
C MET A 68 10.46 3.46 -2.80
N ARG A 69 11.25 3.98 -1.85
CA ARG A 69 10.78 4.89 -0.81
C ARG A 69 10.24 6.19 -1.40
N THR A 70 10.91 6.74 -2.42
CA THR A 70 10.49 7.96 -3.10
C THR A 70 9.16 7.76 -3.82
N VAL A 71 9.07 6.75 -4.68
CA VAL A 71 7.85 6.39 -5.41
C VAL A 71 6.68 6.16 -4.44
N SER A 72 6.89 5.37 -3.38
CA SER A 72 5.87 5.11 -2.37
C SER A 72 5.38 6.38 -1.67
N ALA A 73 6.26 7.35 -1.43
CA ALA A 73 5.85 8.59 -0.77
C ALA A 73 5.06 9.51 -1.72
N ASP A 74 5.40 9.54 -2.98
CA ASP A 74 4.70 10.34 -3.97
C ASP A 74 3.30 9.76 -4.23
N ILE A 75 3.20 8.45 -4.47
CA ILE A 75 1.90 7.76 -4.56
C ILE A 75 1.07 8.01 -3.29
N SER A 76 1.65 7.87 -2.09
CA SER A 76 0.91 8.10 -0.84
C SER A 76 0.32 9.50 -0.73
N ARG A 77 0.95 10.50 -1.32
CA ARG A 77 0.45 11.88 -1.32
C ARG A 77 -0.79 12.01 -2.19
N ASP A 78 -0.74 11.43 -3.37
CA ASP A 78 -1.85 11.47 -4.32
C ASP A 78 -3.04 10.66 -3.80
N GLU A 79 -2.80 9.46 -3.29
CA GLU A 79 -3.84 8.57 -2.76
C GLU A 79 -4.60 9.14 -1.54
N GLN A 80 -4.03 10.08 -0.79
CA GLN A 80 -4.76 10.73 0.29
C GLN A 80 -6.01 11.46 -0.21
N ILE A 81 -5.95 12.05 -1.38
CA ILE A 81 -7.07 12.75 -2.00
C ILE A 81 -8.13 11.74 -2.45
N HIS A 82 -7.70 10.63 -3.08
CA HIS A 82 -8.60 9.58 -3.54
C HIS A 82 -9.37 8.93 -2.38
N VAL A 83 -8.67 8.56 -1.30
CA VAL A 83 -9.31 7.99 -0.10
C VAL A 83 -10.31 8.97 0.53
N ALA A 84 -9.96 10.24 0.62
CA ALA A 84 -10.87 11.27 1.15
C ALA A 84 -12.13 11.40 0.29
N ALA A 85 -11.96 11.55 -1.03
CA ALA A 85 -13.06 11.68 -1.97
C ALA A 85 -13.97 10.44 -1.96
N ASN A 86 -13.39 9.24 -2.09
CA ASN A 86 -14.14 7.99 -2.11
C ASN A 86 -14.87 7.74 -0.77
N SER A 87 -14.27 8.11 0.36
CA SER A 87 -14.90 8.00 1.67
C SER A 87 -16.11 8.92 1.81
N ILE A 88 -16.04 10.15 1.28
CA ILE A 88 -17.17 11.08 1.26
C ILE A 88 -18.30 10.53 0.41
N VAL A 89 -18.00 10.08 -0.82
CA VAL A 89 -19.01 9.52 -1.73
C VAL A 89 -19.67 8.28 -1.14
N CYS A 90 -18.90 7.36 -0.56
CA CYS A 90 -19.46 6.17 0.11
C CYS A 90 -20.44 6.55 1.22
N ARG A 91 -20.10 7.56 2.03
CA ARG A 91 -20.98 8.06 3.09
C ARG A 91 -22.25 8.70 2.54
N GLU A 92 -22.14 9.57 1.53
CA GLU A 92 -23.31 10.25 0.92
C GLU A 92 -24.26 9.25 0.24
N LEU A 93 -23.72 8.17 -0.34
CA LEU A 93 -24.51 7.10 -0.92
C LEU A 93 -24.98 6.04 0.08
N GLY A 94 -24.64 6.16 1.36
CA GLY A 94 -25.01 5.19 2.39
C GLY A 94 -24.41 3.80 2.17
N LEU A 95 -23.27 3.70 1.49
CA LEU A 95 -22.63 2.43 1.20
C LEU A 95 -21.93 1.88 2.44
N THR A 96 -22.13 0.60 2.68
CA THR A 96 -21.49 -0.13 3.79
C THR A 96 -20.72 -1.33 3.27
N VAL A 97 -19.56 -1.57 3.85
CA VAL A 97 -18.70 -2.70 3.47
C VAL A 97 -19.36 -4.02 3.86
N SER A 98 -19.56 -4.90 2.88
CA SER A 98 -20.08 -6.23 3.16
C SER A 98 -19.03 -7.12 3.87
N PRO A 99 -19.47 -8.13 4.63
CA PRO A 99 -18.55 -9.10 5.24
C PRO A 99 -17.69 -9.84 4.21
N SER A 100 -18.20 -10.06 2.99
CA SER A 100 -17.46 -10.71 1.90
C SER A 100 -16.36 -9.81 1.35
N LEU A 101 -16.59 -8.49 1.21
CA LEU A 101 -15.59 -7.54 0.78
C LEU A 101 -14.47 -7.40 1.83
N ASP A 102 -14.82 -7.33 3.11
CA ASP A 102 -13.82 -7.30 4.19
C ASP A 102 -13.00 -8.60 4.25
N LYS A 103 -13.63 -9.75 4.01
CA LYS A 103 -12.91 -11.02 3.91
C LYS A 103 -11.94 -11.02 2.73
N LEU A 104 -12.33 -10.47 1.58
CA LEU A 104 -11.46 -10.32 0.41
C LEU A 104 -10.27 -9.39 0.71
N ARG A 105 -10.50 -8.24 1.37
CA ARG A 105 -9.43 -7.36 1.85
C ARG A 105 -8.43 -8.11 2.74
N LYS A 106 -8.93 -8.82 3.75
CA LYS A 106 -8.07 -9.61 4.66
C LYS A 106 -7.27 -10.68 3.92
N ALA A 107 -7.89 -11.37 2.97
CA ALA A 107 -7.21 -12.36 2.15
C ALA A 107 -6.10 -11.73 1.32
N THR A 108 -6.36 -10.57 0.72
CA THR A 108 -5.39 -9.84 -0.10
C THR A 108 -4.18 -9.40 0.71
N ILE A 109 -4.39 -8.68 1.83
CA ILE A 109 -3.27 -8.22 2.65
C ILE A 109 -2.50 -9.38 3.29
N ASN A 110 -3.19 -10.45 3.69
CA ASN A 110 -2.55 -11.64 4.22
C ASN A 110 -1.66 -12.33 3.17
N TRP A 111 -2.10 -12.37 1.92
CA TRP A 111 -1.32 -12.93 0.83
C TRP A 111 -0.08 -12.09 0.53
N VAL A 112 -0.23 -10.76 0.41
CA VAL A 112 0.90 -9.86 0.15
C VAL A 112 1.96 -9.95 1.25
N MET A 113 1.55 -10.05 2.51
CA MET A 113 2.44 -10.13 3.66
C MET A 113 2.89 -11.57 3.99
N GLN A 114 2.51 -12.55 3.17
CA GLN A 114 2.82 -13.96 3.41
C GLN A 114 4.32 -14.27 3.56
N PRO A 115 5.25 -13.62 2.80
CA PRO A 115 6.67 -13.88 2.94
C PRO A 115 7.29 -13.41 4.25
N LEU A 116 6.58 -12.57 5.02
CA LEU A 116 7.10 -12.02 6.28
C LEU A 116 7.03 -13.04 7.42
N GLY A 117 7.94 -12.89 8.38
CA GLY A 117 7.94 -13.68 9.62
C GLY A 117 6.80 -13.30 10.57
N ILE A 118 6.68 -14.07 11.65
CA ILE A 118 5.75 -13.82 12.76
C ILE A 118 6.57 -13.67 14.04
N ASN A 119 6.26 -12.65 14.84
CA ASN A 119 6.98 -12.32 16.08
C ASN A 119 8.48 -12.08 15.86
N THR A 120 8.82 -11.38 14.80
CA THR A 120 10.21 -11.00 14.51
C THR A 120 10.64 -9.83 15.41
N THR A 121 11.96 -9.71 15.62
CA THR A 121 12.55 -8.58 16.38
C THR A 121 12.37 -7.25 15.65
N ASP A 122 12.42 -7.27 14.32
CA ASP A 122 12.10 -6.10 13.50
C ASP A 122 10.59 -6.08 13.19
N LYS A 123 9.89 -5.10 13.76
CA LYS A 123 8.44 -4.96 13.58
C LYS A 123 8.03 -4.78 12.11
N TYR A 124 8.88 -4.20 11.26
CA TYR A 124 8.57 -4.00 9.85
C TYR A 124 8.76 -5.26 9.00
N LEU A 125 9.36 -6.30 9.56
CA LEU A 125 9.41 -7.64 8.98
C LEU A 125 8.41 -8.60 9.63
N ASP A 126 7.59 -8.10 10.56
CA ASP A 126 6.54 -8.89 11.22
C ASP A 126 5.21 -8.75 10.48
N LYS A 127 4.71 -9.87 9.97
CA LYS A 127 3.43 -9.94 9.27
C LYS A 127 2.27 -9.39 10.10
N LYS A 128 2.25 -9.71 11.40
CA LYS A 128 1.15 -9.28 12.29
C LYS A 128 1.04 -7.77 12.38
N PHE A 129 2.17 -7.05 12.41
CA PHE A 129 2.18 -5.58 12.41
C PHE A 129 1.38 -4.99 11.25
N TRP A 130 1.55 -5.53 10.04
CA TRP A 130 0.87 -5.02 8.84
C TRP A 130 -0.59 -5.44 8.77
N LEU A 131 -0.92 -6.66 9.20
CA LEU A 131 -2.32 -7.11 9.27
C LEU A 131 -3.12 -6.30 10.28
N ASP A 132 -2.59 -6.05 11.46
CA ASP A 132 -3.21 -5.23 12.50
C ASP A 132 -3.37 -3.77 12.03
N SER A 133 -2.39 -3.23 11.32
CA SER A 133 -2.47 -1.88 10.74
C SER A 133 -3.57 -1.77 9.67
N SER A 134 -3.73 -2.79 8.83
CA SER A 134 -4.83 -2.86 7.86
C SER A 134 -6.21 -2.87 8.56
N ASP A 135 -6.36 -3.66 9.61
CA ASP A 135 -7.59 -3.72 10.39
C ASP A 135 -7.89 -2.36 11.06
N ARG A 136 -6.88 -1.69 11.62
CA ARG A 136 -7.06 -0.35 12.20
C ARG A 136 -7.46 0.69 11.16
N LEU A 137 -6.82 0.70 10.00
CA LEU A 137 -7.23 1.60 8.90
C LEU A 137 -8.66 1.34 8.47
N MET A 138 -9.07 0.07 8.42
CA MET A 138 -10.41 -0.31 8.02
C MET A 138 -11.47 0.08 9.04
N TYR A 139 -11.27 -0.27 10.31
CA TYR A 139 -12.30 -0.16 11.34
C TYR A 139 -12.24 1.13 12.15
N GLU A 140 -11.02 1.68 12.36
CA GLU A 140 -10.80 2.90 13.13
C GLU A 140 -10.52 4.12 12.25
N GLY A 141 -10.23 3.92 10.95
CA GLY A 141 -9.88 4.97 9.99
C GLY A 141 -8.49 5.57 10.19
N LYS A 142 -7.67 5.02 11.06
CA LYS A 142 -6.32 5.49 11.37
C LYS A 142 -5.42 4.35 11.84
N ALA A 143 -4.13 4.43 11.50
CA ALA A 143 -3.07 3.54 11.99
C ALA A 143 -1.82 4.39 12.30
N PRO A 144 -1.77 5.04 13.47
CA PRO A 144 -0.70 6.00 13.80
C PRO A 144 0.70 5.37 13.81
N GLU A 145 0.81 4.07 14.07
CA GLU A 145 2.06 3.33 14.04
C GLU A 145 2.75 3.35 12.66
N LEU A 146 1.99 3.54 11.58
CA LEU A 146 2.53 3.67 10.22
C LEU A 146 3.22 5.02 9.98
N SER A 147 2.96 6.01 10.81
CA SER A 147 3.57 7.34 10.69
C SER A 147 5.09 7.31 10.86
N ALA A 148 5.62 6.38 11.63
CA ALA A 148 7.06 6.22 11.84
C ALA A 148 7.81 5.85 10.54
N THR A 149 7.14 5.25 9.56
CA THR A 149 7.75 4.94 8.26
C THR A 149 8.06 6.19 7.42
N LYS A 150 7.43 7.33 7.72
CA LYS A 150 7.67 8.60 7.04
C LYS A 150 9.05 9.18 7.40
N SER A 151 9.46 9.06 8.65
CA SER A 151 10.76 9.54 9.12
C SER A 151 11.92 8.63 8.73
N ALA A 152 11.67 7.34 8.56
CA ALA A 152 12.69 6.39 8.11
C ALA A 152 13.21 6.67 6.67
N ARG A 153 12.44 7.40 5.87
CA ARG A 153 12.80 7.77 4.50
C ARG A 153 13.85 8.88 4.43
N MET A 154 13.62 9.95 5.19
CA MET A 154 14.38 11.20 5.03
C MET A 154 15.88 11.05 5.32
N PRO A 155 16.30 10.39 6.40
CA PRO A 155 17.73 10.23 6.68
C PRO A 155 18.47 9.49 5.56
N ALA A 156 17.93 8.38 5.05
CA ALA A 156 18.57 7.61 3.97
C ALA A 156 18.70 8.41 2.68
N PHE A 157 17.71 9.24 2.34
CA PHE A 157 17.78 10.11 1.18
C PHE A 157 18.85 11.19 1.35
N PHE A 158 18.88 11.86 2.51
CA PHE A 158 19.87 12.90 2.77
C PHE A 158 21.29 12.37 2.87
N GLU A 159 21.49 11.22 3.51
CA GLU A 159 22.80 10.56 3.55
C GLU A 159 23.28 10.25 2.13
N HIS A 160 22.43 9.72 1.28
CA HIS A 160 22.77 9.36 -0.09
C HIS A 160 23.03 10.60 -0.96
N SER A 161 22.20 11.65 -0.83
CA SER A 161 22.35 12.88 -1.58
C SER A 161 23.60 13.68 -1.17
N ASN A 162 23.95 13.66 0.11
CA ASN A 162 25.14 14.36 0.59
C ASN A 162 26.46 13.71 0.17
N VAL A 163 26.45 12.42 -0.15
CA VAL A 163 27.67 11.65 -0.47
C VAL A 163 27.87 11.44 -1.96
N ASN A 164 26.78 11.32 -2.75
CA ASN A 164 26.88 10.80 -4.12
C ASN A 164 26.20 11.66 -5.20
N LEU A 165 25.55 12.77 -4.87
CA LEU A 165 25.02 13.66 -5.92
C LEU A 165 26.12 14.56 -6.46
N PRO A 166 26.19 14.76 -7.80
CA PRO A 166 27.06 15.77 -8.36
C PRO A 166 26.72 17.13 -7.74
N GLN A 167 27.72 17.81 -7.23
CA GLN A 167 27.54 19.19 -6.82
C GLN A 167 27.34 20.01 -8.09
N TYR A 168 26.12 20.43 -8.34
CA TYR A 168 25.84 21.45 -9.33
C TYR A 168 26.35 22.79 -8.78
N ALA A 169 27.37 23.27 -9.38
CA ALA A 169 27.90 24.61 -9.11
C ALA A 169 26.92 25.68 -9.60
#